data_4bf772ea4158bf8231cd8bd68614621a
#
_entry.id   4bf772ea4158bf8231cd8bd68614621a
#
_cell.length_a   1.000
_cell.length_b   1.000
_cell.length_c   1.000
_cell.angle_alpha   90.00
_cell.angle_beta   90.00
_cell.angle_gamma   90.00
#
_symmetry.space_group_name_H-M   'P 1'
#
loop_
_entity.id
_entity.type
_entity.pdbx_description
1 polymer ?
#
loop_
_entity_poly.entity_id
_entity_poly.type
_entity_poly.pdbx_seq_one_letter_code
_entity_poly.pdbx_strand_id
1 'polypeptide(L)'
;MTSQDADRPDTVVASRRSKLTPEREQEFFDAVLDQLRSCGYDAVTMEGIAASTRCSKSTLYRQWKTKPQFVAAALRSQRRVRFSDIDTGSLAEDLRQVARAAAHGAGKDTGLLQALGHAVMEDPELKCALREALVEPEIAALREILTRGVARGEVAPGHPALEYVPAQLFGMIRMRPVLEGRQADARYLVRFVEAVVLPALGLP
;
A
#
# COMPACT_ATOMS: atom_id res chain seq x y z
N MET A 1 -44.50 -39.29 -45.53
CA MET A 1 -43.90 -37.95 -45.74
C MET A 1 -43.42 -37.45 -44.37
N THR A 2 -42.16 -37.62 -44.14
CA THR A 2 -41.49 -37.42 -42.88
C THR A 2 -40.80 -36.04 -42.92
N SER A 3 -41.21 -35.14 -42.06
CA SER A 3 -40.46 -33.91 -41.83
C SER A 3 -39.51 -34.12 -40.63
N GLN A 4 -38.21 -34.06 -40.91
CA GLN A 4 -37.16 -33.97 -39.92
C GLN A 4 -37.02 -32.49 -39.52
N ASP A 5 -37.27 -32.24 -38.25
CA ASP A 5 -37.00 -30.95 -37.65
C ASP A 5 -35.60 -31.02 -37.00
N ALA A 6 -34.71 -30.16 -37.44
CA ALA A 6 -33.32 -30.17 -37.07
C ALA A 6 -33.11 -29.48 -35.72
N ASP A 7 -32.68 -30.24 -34.79
CA ASP A 7 -32.17 -29.80 -33.47
C ASP A 7 -30.90 -28.93 -33.67
N ARG A 8 -31.01 -27.64 -33.33
CA ARG A 8 -29.87 -26.73 -33.22
C ARG A 8 -29.40 -26.72 -31.79
N PRO A 9 -28.16 -27.11 -31.51
CA PRO A 9 -27.62 -26.91 -30.16
C PRO A 9 -27.35 -25.41 -29.94
N ASP A 10 -28.04 -24.85 -28.96
CA ASP A 10 -27.74 -23.53 -28.37
C ASP A 10 -26.35 -23.56 -27.76
N THR A 11 -25.40 -23.00 -28.47
CA THR A 11 -24.04 -22.80 -27.96
C THR A 11 -24.07 -21.63 -26.98
N VAL A 12 -24.28 -21.93 -25.71
CA VAL A 12 -24.08 -20.98 -24.62
C VAL A 12 -22.59 -20.62 -24.61
N VAL A 13 -22.25 -19.53 -25.25
CA VAL A 13 -20.92 -18.92 -25.14
C VAL A 13 -20.78 -18.40 -23.71
N ALA A 14 -20.21 -19.24 -22.84
CA ALA A 14 -19.78 -18.83 -21.51
C ALA A 14 -18.78 -17.67 -21.68
N SER A 15 -19.24 -16.46 -21.42
CA SER A 15 -18.40 -15.27 -21.34
C SER A 15 -17.26 -15.56 -20.35
N ARG A 16 -16.09 -15.92 -20.88
CA ARG A 16 -14.84 -15.97 -20.10
C ARG A 16 -14.64 -14.58 -19.53
N ARG A 17 -14.93 -14.42 -18.24
CA ARG A 17 -14.61 -13.22 -17.47
C ARG A 17 -13.11 -12.99 -17.62
N SER A 18 -12.72 -12.12 -18.53
CA SER A 18 -11.33 -11.74 -18.74
C SER A 18 -10.83 -11.14 -17.43
N LYS A 19 -9.92 -11.85 -16.76
CA LYS A 19 -9.14 -11.26 -15.66
C LYS A 19 -8.35 -10.10 -16.25
N LEU A 20 -8.34 -8.99 -15.55
CA LEU A 20 -7.48 -7.84 -15.90
C LEU A 20 -6.03 -8.32 -15.95
N THR A 21 -5.30 -8.00 -17.04
CA THR A 21 -3.87 -8.33 -17.09
C THR A 21 -3.08 -7.37 -16.20
N PRO A 22 -1.92 -7.78 -15.66
CA PRO A 22 -1.08 -6.90 -14.83
C PRO A 22 -0.70 -5.61 -15.55
N GLU A 23 -0.42 -5.66 -16.84
CA GLU A 23 -0.06 -4.48 -17.65
C GLU A 23 -1.22 -3.50 -17.75
N ARG A 24 -2.44 -4.04 -17.94
CA ARG A 24 -3.65 -3.21 -18.01
C ARG A 24 -4.02 -2.63 -16.65
N GLU A 25 -3.79 -3.36 -15.59
CA GLU A 25 -3.95 -2.86 -14.22
C GLU A 25 -2.98 -1.70 -13.94
N GLN A 26 -1.72 -1.84 -14.34
CA GLN A 26 -0.72 -0.79 -14.19
C GLN A 26 -1.09 0.47 -14.98
N GLU A 27 -1.61 0.33 -16.20
CA GLU A 27 -2.10 1.46 -16.99
C GLU A 27 -3.20 2.25 -16.25
N PHE A 28 -4.11 1.55 -15.57
CA PHE A 28 -5.13 2.20 -14.75
C PHE A 28 -4.53 2.89 -13.53
N PHE A 29 -3.56 2.27 -12.88
CA PHE A 29 -2.86 2.88 -11.75
C PHE A 29 -2.09 4.14 -12.15
N ASP A 30 -1.38 4.10 -13.26
CA ASP A 30 -0.65 5.26 -13.76
C ASP A 30 -1.62 6.40 -14.10
N ALA A 31 -2.74 6.12 -14.76
CA ALA A 31 -3.74 7.12 -15.09
C ALA A 31 -4.35 7.81 -13.87
N VAL A 32 -4.69 7.06 -12.81
CA VAL A 32 -5.23 7.67 -11.59
C VAL A 32 -4.17 8.48 -10.84
N LEU A 33 -2.93 8.01 -10.80
CA LEU A 33 -1.84 8.73 -10.14
C LEU A 33 -1.49 10.03 -10.87
N ASP A 34 -1.51 10.04 -12.20
CA ASP A 34 -1.28 11.23 -13.01
C ASP A 34 -2.41 12.26 -12.85
N GLN A 35 -3.67 11.81 -12.78
CA GLN A 35 -4.77 12.72 -12.46
C GLN A 35 -4.65 13.28 -11.04
N LEU A 36 -4.30 12.45 -10.05
CA LEU A 36 -4.07 12.94 -8.68
C LEU A 36 -2.99 14.02 -8.62
N ARG A 37 -1.88 13.85 -9.34
CA ARG A 37 -0.78 14.85 -9.41
C ARG A 37 -1.22 16.14 -10.08
N SER A 38 -2.03 16.03 -11.14
CA SER A 38 -2.38 17.18 -11.99
C SER A 38 -3.53 18.01 -11.43
N CYS A 39 -4.54 17.41 -10.82
CA CYS A 39 -5.77 18.10 -10.43
C CYS A 39 -6.24 17.84 -8.99
N GLY A 40 -5.51 17.04 -8.21
CA GLY A 40 -5.86 16.70 -6.84
C GLY A 40 -6.96 15.64 -6.72
N TYR A 41 -7.15 15.14 -5.50
CA TYR A 41 -8.08 14.02 -5.24
C TYR A 41 -9.54 14.33 -5.60
N ASP A 42 -10.03 15.52 -5.29
CA ASP A 42 -11.45 15.86 -5.47
C ASP A 42 -11.86 15.86 -6.94
N ALA A 43 -10.97 16.31 -7.81
CA ALA A 43 -11.20 16.36 -9.26
C ALA A 43 -11.06 14.99 -9.96
N VAL A 44 -10.45 14.00 -9.33
CA VAL A 44 -10.36 12.63 -9.86
C VAL A 44 -11.74 11.99 -9.84
N THR A 45 -12.17 11.44 -10.99
CA THR A 45 -13.41 10.69 -11.12
C THR A 45 -13.20 9.35 -11.82
N MET A 46 -13.99 8.35 -11.46
CA MET A 46 -13.98 7.04 -12.13
C MET A 46 -14.30 7.17 -13.62
N GLU A 47 -15.15 8.12 -13.98
CA GLU A 47 -15.50 8.47 -15.35
C GLU A 47 -14.32 9.03 -16.13
N GLY A 48 -13.60 9.97 -15.55
CA GLY A 48 -12.40 10.58 -16.16
C GLY A 48 -11.32 9.54 -16.43
N ILE A 49 -11.08 8.63 -15.46
CA ILE A 49 -10.12 7.55 -15.64
C ILE A 49 -10.59 6.56 -16.70
N ALA A 50 -11.88 6.18 -16.71
CA ALA A 50 -12.42 5.29 -17.72
C ALA A 50 -12.25 5.87 -19.15
N ALA A 51 -12.49 7.17 -19.32
CA ALA A 51 -12.32 7.87 -20.59
C ALA A 51 -10.85 7.90 -21.01
N SER A 52 -9.92 8.30 -20.12
CA SER A 52 -8.48 8.39 -20.42
C SER A 52 -7.85 7.04 -20.77
N THR A 53 -8.31 5.97 -20.14
CA THR A 53 -7.83 4.60 -20.36
C THR A 53 -8.65 3.80 -21.38
N ARG A 54 -9.63 4.42 -22.04
CA ARG A 54 -10.52 3.77 -23.04
C ARG A 54 -11.16 2.48 -22.51
N CYS A 55 -11.66 2.52 -21.29
CA CYS A 55 -12.38 1.40 -20.71
C CYS A 55 -13.81 1.78 -20.30
N SER A 56 -14.65 0.79 -20.00
CA SER A 56 -15.97 1.05 -19.47
C SER A 56 -15.93 1.35 -17.98
N LYS A 57 -16.79 2.25 -17.49
CA LYS A 57 -16.99 2.49 -16.07
C LYS A 57 -17.23 1.20 -15.28
N SER A 58 -18.04 0.30 -15.83
CA SER A 58 -18.36 -0.99 -15.21
C SER A 58 -17.13 -1.86 -14.99
N THR A 59 -16.09 -1.73 -15.82
CA THR A 59 -14.81 -2.44 -15.64
C THR A 59 -14.08 -1.93 -14.40
N LEU A 60 -13.99 -0.62 -14.24
CA LEU A 60 -13.33 -0.02 -13.06
C LEU A 60 -14.10 -0.32 -11.77
N TYR A 61 -15.43 -0.10 -11.76
CA TYR A 61 -16.26 -0.37 -10.57
C TYR A 61 -16.30 -1.86 -10.17
N ARG A 62 -16.14 -2.76 -11.13
CA ARG A 62 -16.05 -4.19 -10.84
C ARG A 62 -14.72 -4.53 -10.15
N GLN A 63 -13.65 -3.86 -10.50
CA GLN A 63 -12.31 -4.10 -9.97
C GLN A 63 -12.08 -3.36 -8.66
N TRP A 64 -12.39 -2.07 -8.64
CA TRP A 64 -12.24 -1.18 -7.49
C TRP A 64 -13.58 -0.51 -7.21
N LYS A 65 -14.31 -1.01 -6.27
CA LYS A 65 -15.70 -0.63 -5.97
C LYS A 65 -15.91 0.87 -5.80
N THR A 66 -14.90 1.58 -5.25
CA THR A 66 -14.95 3.02 -4.99
C THR A 66 -13.68 3.73 -5.45
N LYS A 67 -13.76 5.05 -5.65
CA LYS A 67 -12.59 5.90 -5.94
C LYS A 67 -11.52 5.78 -4.86
N PRO A 68 -11.83 5.87 -3.56
CA PRO A 68 -10.87 5.64 -2.48
C PRO A 68 -10.11 4.32 -2.59
N GLN A 69 -10.79 3.22 -2.84
CA GLN A 69 -10.15 1.90 -3.00
C GLN A 69 -9.24 1.84 -4.22
N PHE A 70 -9.64 2.47 -5.32
CA PHE A 70 -8.82 2.54 -6.52
C PHE A 70 -7.54 3.35 -6.29
N VAL A 71 -7.67 4.53 -5.70
CA VAL A 71 -6.52 5.37 -5.32
C VAL A 71 -5.57 4.63 -4.37
N ALA A 72 -6.11 3.97 -3.35
CA ALA A 72 -5.32 3.19 -2.40
C ALA A 72 -4.57 2.02 -3.07
N ALA A 73 -5.21 1.30 -4.00
CA ALA A 73 -4.58 0.23 -4.78
C ALA A 73 -3.45 0.76 -5.67
N ALA A 74 -3.66 1.90 -6.35
CA ALA A 74 -2.64 2.54 -7.18
C ALA A 74 -1.43 3.00 -6.36
N LEU A 75 -1.65 3.58 -5.19
CA LEU A 75 -0.56 3.95 -4.27
C LEU A 75 0.21 2.73 -3.76
N ARG A 76 -0.49 1.63 -3.48
CA ARG A 76 0.13 0.38 -3.07
C ARG A 76 1.02 -0.21 -4.19
N SER A 77 0.63 -0.10 -5.45
CA SER A 77 1.42 -0.61 -6.59
C SER A 77 2.76 0.10 -6.75
N GLN A 78 2.90 1.34 -6.26
CA GLN A 78 4.15 2.10 -6.32
C GLN A 78 5.19 1.65 -5.28
N ARG A 79 4.84 0.78 -4.35
CA ARG A 79 5.77 0.28 -3.35
C ARG A 79 6.69 -0.78 -3.94
N ARG A 80 8.01 -0.53 -3.88
CA ARG A 80 9.03 -1.44 -4.41
C ARG A 80 9.42 -2.56 -3.44
N VAL A 81 9.37 -2.27 -2.15
CA VAL A 81 9.74 -3.21 -1.08
C VAL A 81 8.61 -3.23 -0.06
N ARG A 82 8.17 -4.41 0.32
CA ARG A 82 7.20 -4.66 1.39
C ARG A 82 7.92 -5.21 2.60
N PHE A 83 7.42 -4.94 3.79
CA PHE A 83 8.03 -5.50 5.01
C PHE A 83 7.94 -7.03 5.04
N SER A 84 6.91 -7.61 4.39
CA SER A 84 6.78 -9.07 4.26
C SER A 84 7.95 -9.76 3.54
N ASP A 85 8.71 -9.01 2.73
CA ASP A 85 9.82 -9.55 1.95
C ASP A 85 11.14 -9.54 2.74
N ILE A 86 11.11 -9.05 4.00
CA ILE A 86 12.29 -8.89 4.85
C ILE A 86 12.43 -10.07 5.80
N ASP A 87 13.51 -10.82 5.66
CA ASP A 87 13.97 -11.87 6.58
C ASP A 87 15.48 -12.09 6.39
N THR A 88 16.28 -11.44 7.23
CA THR A 88 17.75 -11.49 7.15
C THR A 88 18.35 -12.52 8.10
N GLY A 89 17.53 -13.13 8.95
CA GLY A 89 18.00 -14.00 10.03
C GLY A 89 18.40 -13.27 11.32
N SER A 90 18.30 -11.94 11.36
CA SER A 90 18.60 -11.11 12.55
C SER A 90 17.54 -10.02 12.71
N LEU A 91 16.94 -9.91 13.89
CA LEU A 91 15.92 -8.88 14.16
C LEU A 91 16.49 -7.47 14.01
N ALA A 92 17.73 -7.25 14.45
CA ALA A 92 18.37 -5.94 14.32
C ALA A 92 18.51 -5.52 12.84
N GLU A 93 18.96 -6.43 11.97
CA GLU A 93 19.09 -6.10 10.54
C GLU A 93 17.73 -6.05 9.83
N ASP A 94 16.77 -6.91 10.21
CA ASP A 94 15.39 -6.83 9.73
C ASP A 94 14.80 -5.45 10.00
N LEU A 95 14.96 -4.90 11.21
CA LEU A 95 14.47 -3.56 11.58
C LEU A 95 15.20 -2.44 10.84
N ARG A 96 16.51 -2.58 10.57
CA ARG A 96 17.24 -1.63 9.71
C ARG A 96 16.71 -1.66 8.26
N GLN A 97 16.39 -2.85 7.73
CA GLN A 97 15.80 -2.96 6.39
C GLN A 97 14.37 -2.42 6.33
N VAL A 98 13.56 -2.64 7.37
CA VAL A 98 12.24 -1.99 7.52
C VAL A 98 12.39 -0.46 7.46
N ALA A 99 13.35 0.11 8.17
CA ALA A 99 13.60 1.55 8.16
C ALA A 99 13.96 2.07 6.75
N ARG A 100 14.82 1.35 6.02
CA ARG A 100 15.17 1.68 4.62
C ARG A 100 13.96 1.59 3.68
N ALA A 101 13.17 0.51 3.79
CA ALA A 101 11.98 0.29 2.99
C ALA A 101 10.90 1.37 3.24
N ALA A 102 10.67 1.70 4.51
CA ALA A 102 9.71 2.74 4.92
C ALA A 102 10.05 4.11 4.33
N ALA A 103 11.33 4.48 4.29
CA ALA A 103 11.79 5.73 3.70
C ALA A 103 11.52 5.84 2.20
N HIS A 104 11.59 4.73 1.47
CA HIS A 104 11.33 4.71 0.03
C HIS A 104 9.87 4.98 -0.31
N GLY A 105 8.94 4.62 0.58
CA GLY A 105 7.51 4.87 0.39
C GLY A 105 7.06 6.29 0.78
N ALA A 106 7.84 6.99 1.61
CA ALA A 106 7.41 8.22 2.25
C ALA A 106 7.78 9.53 1.52
N GLY A 107 8.65 9.51 0.51
CA GLY A 107 9.34 10.74 0.14
C GLY A 107 9.44 11.13 -1.33
N LYS A 108 8.98 10.33 -2.28
CA LYS A 108 9.33 10.58 -3.69
C LYS A 108 8.33 11.43 -4.47
N ASP A 109 7.09 11.56 -4.00
CA ASP A 109 6.06 12.30 -4.74
C ASP A 109 5.38 13.33 -3.83
N THR A 110 6.03 14.49 -3.69
CA THR A 110 5.50 15.61 -2.89
C THR A 110 4.15 16.12 -3.42
N GLY A 111 3.94 16.09 -4.74
CA GLY A 111 2.68 16.47 -5.38
C GLY A 111 1.54 15.52 -4.97
N LEU A 112 1.81 14.23 -4.96
CA LEU A 112 0.84 13.22 -4.55
C LEU A 112 0.51 13.31 -3.05
N LEU A 113 1.52 13.55 -2.19
CA LEU A 113 1.33 13.76 -0.75
C LEU A 113 0.51 15.02 -0.46
N GLN A 114 0.72 16.10 -1.20
CA GLN A 114 -0.08 17.32 -1.09
C GLN A 114 -1.52 17.10 -1.56
N ALA A 115 -1.70 16.43 -2.71
CA ALA A 115 -3.01 16.14 -3.28
C ALA A 115 -3.89 15.28 -2.33
N LEU A 116 -3.27 14.39 -1.56
CA LEU A 116 -3.97 13.51 -0.63
C LEU A 116 -4.06 14.07 0.79
N GLY A 117 -3.17 15.01 1.17
CA GLY A 117 -3.06 15.49 2.54
C GLY A 117 -4.35 16.10 3.08
N HIS A 118 -5.02 16.94 2.30
CA HIS A 118 -6.31 17.53 2.65
C HIS A 118 -7.44 16.50 2.57
N ALA A 119 -7.50 15.77 1.46
CA ALA A 119 -8.55 14.78 1.21
C ALA A 119 -8.64 13.69 2.29
N VAL A 120 -7.52 13.24 2.83
CA VAL A 120 -7.49 12.25 3.94
C VAL A 120 -8.10 12.79 5.23
N MET A 121 -8.08 14.10 5.43
CA MET A 121 -8.72 14.73 6.61
C MET A 121 -10.24 14.86 6.44
N GLU A 122 -10.70 15.09 5.22
CA GLU A 122 -12.09 15.36 4.88
C GLU A 122 -12.89 14.11 4.49
N ASP A 123 -12.22 13.08 3.92
CA ASP A 123 -12.86 11.85 3.41
C ASP A 123 -12.53 10.65 4.29
N PRO A 124 -13.45 10.22 5.19
CA PRO A 124 -13.24 9.04 6.03
C PRO A 124 -13.11 7.74 5.25
N GLU A 125 -13.74 7.63 4.07
CA GLU A 125 -13.67 6.44 3.22
C GLU A 125 -12.27 6.32 2.58
N LEU A 126 -11.70 7.44 2.12
CA LEU A 126 -10.32 7.49 1.64
C LEU A 126 -9.33 7.13 2.75
N LYS A 127 -9.52 7.70 3.94
CA LYS A 127 -8.68 7.39 5.10
C LYS A 127 -8.70 5.91 5.44
N CYS A 128 -9.89 5.29 5.44
CA CYS A 128 -10.05 3.85 5.69
C CYS A 128 -9.36 3.02 4.60
N ALA A 129 -9.64 3.30 3.32
CA ALA A 129 -9.04 2.59 2.20
C ALA A 129 -7.51 2.67 2.18
N LEU A 130 -6.93 3.84 2.47
CA LEU A 130 -5.49 4.02 2.57
C LEU A 130 -4.90 3.25 3.76
N ARG A 131 -5.57 3.25 4.90
CA ARG A 131 -5.14 2.49 6.06
C ARG A 131 -5.12 0.99 5.78
N GLU A 132 -6.20 0.45 5.23
CA GLU A 132 -6.32 -0.97 4.88
C GLU A 132 -5.30 -1.41 3.83
N ALA A 133 -5.08 -0.58 2.79
CA ALA A 133 -4.21 -0.96 1.69
C ALA A 133 -2.71 -0.72 1.97
N LEU A 134 -2.35 0.30 2.77
CA LEU A 134 -0.98 0.76 2.89
C LEU A 134 -0.38 0.59 4.29
N VAL A 135 -1.20 0.66 5.33
CA VAL A 135 -0.69 0.70 6.71
C VAL A 135 -0.84 -0.65 7.40
N GLU A 136 -2.04 -1.23 7.39
CA GLU A 136 -2.32 -2.48 8.09
C GLU A 136 -1.46 -3.67 7.62
N PRO A 137 -1.23 -3.88 6.30
CA PRO A 137 -0.36 -4.96 5.84
C PRO A 137 1.09 -4.81 6.32
N GLU A 138 1.60 -3.58 6.37
CA GLU A 138 2.96 -3.32 6.84
C GLU A 138 3.08 -3.48 8.37
N ILE A 139 2.05 -3.07 9.12
CA ILE A 139 2.00 -3.33 10.57
C ILE A 139 1.95 -4.84 10.85
N ALA A 140 1.16 -5.59 10.10
CA ALA A 140 1.07 -7.04 10.23
C ALA A 140 2.44 -7.69 9.94
N ALA A 141 3.07 -7.34 8.82
CA ALA A 141 4.39 -7.84 8.45
C ALA A 141 5.47 -7.47 9.49
N LEU A 142 5.43 -6.25 10.02
CA LEU A 142 6.35 -5.84 11.08
C LEU A 142 6.16 -6.66 12.36
N ARG A 143 4.91 -6.97 12.73
CA ARG A 143 4.63 -7.87 13.86
C ARG A 143 5.16 -9.28 13.62
N GLU A 144 5.07 -9.79 12.40
CA GLU A 144 5.67 -11.09 12.04
C GLU A 144 7.19 -11.08 12.16
N ILE A 145 7.85 -9.99 11.72
CA ILE A 145 9.29 -9.79 11.92
C ILE A 145 9.65 -9.84 13.42
N LEU A 146 8.93 -9.11 14.26
CA LEU A 146 9.15 -9.11 15.71
C LEU A 146 8.91 -10.51 16.31
N THR A 147 7.87 -11.21 15.88
CA THR A 147 7.57 -12.58 16.31
C THR A 147 8.69 -13.56 15.96
N ARG A 148 9.28 -13.44 14.75
CA ARG A 148 10.45 -14.25 14.37
C ARG A 148 11.66 -13.96 15.26
N GLY A 149 11.92 -12.67 15.59
CA GLY A 149 13.00 -12.28 16.50
C GLY A 149 12.81 -12.90 17.89
N VAL A 150 11.59 -12.91 18.40
CA VAL A 150 11.26 -13.61 19.68
C VAL A 150 11.48 -15.12 19.55
N ALA A 151 11.04 -15.74 18.46
CA ALA A 151 11.23 -17.16 18.23
C ALA A 151 12.70 -17.59 18.13
N ARG A 152 13.57 -16.69 17.63
CA ARG A 152 15.04 -16.89 17.58
C ARG A 152 15.72 -16.60 18.94
N GLY A 153 14.97 -16.13 19.93
CA GLY A 153 15.52 -15.80 21.27
C GLY A 153 16.28 -14.46 21.31
N GLU A 154 16.15 -13.62 20.30
CA GLU A 154 16.82 -12.31 20.24
C GLU A 154 16.18 -11.29 21.20
N VAL A 155 14.88 -11.43 21.46
CA VAL A 155 14.12 -10.61 22.41
C VAL A 155 13.24 -11.53 23.26
N ALA A 156 13.13 -11.23 24.56
CA ALA A 156 12.31 -12.02 25.47
C ALA A 156 10.82 -12.01 25.06
N PRO A 157 10.11 -13.15 25.16
CA PRO A 157 8.67 -13.19 24.96
C PRO A 157 7.95 -12.20 25.89
N GLY A 158 7.04 -11.39 25.34
CA GLY A 158 6.30 -10.40 26.11
C GLY A 158 7.10 -9.14 26.51
N HIS A 159 8.26 -8.92 25.90
CA HIS A 159 9.04 -7.70 26.14
C HIS A 159 8.19 -6.44 25.87
N PRO A 160 8.05 -5.49 26.82
CA PRO A 160 7.08 -4.41 26.73
C PRO A 160 7.29 -3.47 25.54
N ALA A 161 8.53 -3.33 25.05
CA ALA A 161 8.81 -2.46 23.90
C ALA A 161 8.28 -3.02 22.57
N LEU A 162 8.01 -4.33 22.45
CA LEU A 162 7.55 -4.95 21.20
C LEU A 162 6.25 -4.32 20.67
N GLU A 163 5.30 -4.00 21.56
CA GLU A 163 4.01 -3.43 21.15
C GLU A 163 4.14 -2.01 20.57
N TYR A 164 5.19 -1.26 20.98
CA TYR A 164 5.38 0.12 20.56
C TYR A 164 6.20 0.29 19.28
N VAL A 165 6.92 -0.74 18.83
CA VAL A 165 7.77 -0.65 17.63
C VAL A 165 7.02 -0.15 16.39
N PRO A 166 5.82 -0.66 16.04
CA PRO A 166 5.07 -0.12 14.91
C PRO A 166 4.71 1.36 15.09
N ALA A 167 4.23 1.75 16.26
CA ALA A 167 3.84 3.13 16.53
C ALA A 167 5.05 4.08 16.47
N GLN A 168 6.22 3.68 16.97
CA GLN A 168 7.45 4.45 16.91
C GLN A 168 7.90 4.70 15.46
N LEU A 169 7.96 3.64 14.63
CA LEU A 169 8.41 3.76 13.24
C LEU A 169 7.46 4.59 12.39
N PHE A 170 6.16 4.29 12.43
CA PHE A 170 5.17 5.04 11.65
C PHE A 170 4.98 6.47 12.20
N GLY A 171 5.07 6.64 13.51
CA GLY A 171 5.03 7.95 14.16
C GLY A 171 6.16 8.86 13.70
N MET A 172 7.42 8.37 13.67
CA MET A 172 8.57 9.14 13.21
C MET A 172 8.45 9.56 11.74
N ILE A 173 7.97 8.67 10.86
CA ILE A 173 7.73 8.99 9.46
C ILE A 173 6.75 10.16 9.31
N ARG A 174 5.68 10.15 10.10
CA ARG A 174 4.61 11.17 10.04
C ARG A 174 4.98 12.48 10.74
N MET A 175 5.67 12.40 11.85
CA MET A 175 5.89 13.57 12.70
C MET A 175 7.17 14.35 12.37
N ARG A 176 8.19 13.73 11.78
CA ARG A 176 9.39 14.47 11.39
C ARG A 176 9.14 15.67 10.49
N PRO A 177 8.30 15.58 9.43
CA PRO A 177 7.97 16.74 8.61
C PRO A 177 7.33 17.88 9.42
N VAL A 178 6.53 17.55 10.43
CA VAL A 178 5.86 18.53 11.29
C VAL A 178 6.85 19.16 12.28
N LEU A 179 7.73 18.35 12.89
CA LEU A 179 8.65 18.81 13.93
C LEU A 179 9.87 19.54 13.37
N GLU A 180 10.40 19.05 12.22
CA GLU A 180 11.69 19.51 11.69
C GLU A 180 11.58 20.11 10.28
N GLY A 181 10.39 20.11 9.63
CA GLY A 181 10.20 20.55 8.26
C GLY A 181 10.93 19.67 7.23
N ARG A 182 11.32 18.45 7.57
CA ARG A 182 12.14 17.55 6.76
C ARG A 182 11.53 16.16 6.69
N GLN A 183 11.64 15.50 5.54
CA GLN A 183 11.16 14.12 5.38
C GLN A 183 12.04 13.14 6.18
N ALA A 184 11.42 12.04 6.65
CA ALA A 184 12.12 10.94 7.29
C ALA A 184 12.79 10.05 6.22
N ASP A 185 14.00 10.42 5.82
CA ASP A 185 14.81 9.67 4.87
C ASP A 185 15.38 8.37 5.48
N ALA A 186 15.96 7.51 4.65
CA ALA A 186 16.50 6.23 5.07
C ALA A 186 17.60 6.37 6.12
N ARG A 187 18.48 7.37 5.97
CA ARG A 187 19.57 7.62 6.93
C ARG A 187 19.01 7.97 8.31
N TYR A 188 18.00 8.81 8.35
CA TYR A 188 17.35 9.22 9.60
C TYR A 188 16.64 8.05 10.27
N LEU A 189 15.83 7.28 9.52
CA LEU A 189 15.07 6.16 10.08
C LEU A 189 15.98 5.03 10.56
N VAL A 190 17.07 4.72 9.84
CA VAL A 190 18.07 3.74 10.31
C VAL A 190 18.71 4.21 11.61
N ARG A 191 19.15 5.46 11.70
CA ARG A 191 19.70 6.02 12.95
C ARG A 191 18.68 6.02 14.10
N PHE A 192 17.41 6.28 13.80
CA PHE A 192 16.35 6.19 14.80
C PHE A 192 16.19 4.75 15.31
N VAL A 193 16.20 3.76 14.42
CA VAL A 193 16.16 2.34 14.80
C VAL A 193 17.35 2.01 15.69
N GLU A 194 18.56 2.38 15.31
CA GLU A 194 19.80 2.11 16.05
C GLU A 194 19.87 2.81 17.42
N ALA A 195 19.39 4.06 17.48
CA ALA A 195 19.50 4.84 18.70
C ALA A 195 18.34 4.64 19.69
N VAL A 196 17.19 4.19 19.22
CA VAL A 196 15.96 4.14 20.02
C VAL A 196 15.33 2.75 20.04
N VAL A 197 15.08 2.15 18.87
CA VAL A 197 14.30 0.91 18.79
C VAL A 197 15.12 -0.29 19.25
N LEU A 198 16.34 -0.46 18.74
CA LEU A 198 17.20 -1.58 19.11
C LEU A 198 17.55 -1.56 20.62
N PRO A 199 18.02 -0.43 21.20
CA PRO A 199 18.28 -0.37 22.64
C PRO A 199 17.01 -0.63 23.49
N ALA A 200 15.84 -0.11 23.05
CA ALA A 200 14.58 -0.38 23.77
C ALA A 200 14.20 -1.86 23.78
N LEU A 201 14.66 -2.64 22.79
CA LEU A 201 14.48 -4.10 22.71
C LEU A 201 15.64 -4.89 23.36
N GLY A 202 16.67 -4.21 23.86
CA GLY A 202 17.89 -4.84 24.39
C GLY A 202 18.81 -5.41 23.31
N LEU A 203 18.67 -4.93 22.06
CA LEU A 203 19.49 -5.34 20.92
C LEU A 203 20.69 -4.40 20.71
N PRO A 204 21.84 -4.91 20.16
CA PRO A 204 23.01 -4.10 19.86
C PRO A 204 22.84 -3.18 18.65
#